data_9fbe5b316f8ac58187fe5e064155c6c3
#
_entry.id   9fbe5b316f8ac58187fe5e064155c6c3
#
_cell.length_a   1.000
_cell.length_b   1.000
_cell.length_c   1.000
_cell.angle_alpha   90.00
_cell.angle_beta   90.00
_cell.angle_gamma   90.00
#
_symmetry.space_group_name_H-M   'P 1'
#
loop_
_entity.id
_entity.type
_entity.pdbx_description
1 polymer ?
#
loop_
_entity_poly.entity_id
_entity_poly.type
_entity_poly.pdbx_seq_one_letter_code
_entity_poly.pdbx_strand_id
1 'polypeptide(L)'
;MGLKNKTAVIFGGSGAIGSAAAHALAREGAEVYLAARDHTRLEQVASRIRAAGGSARTFIFDALEESSLLPDLARIDIVVNATGFMHDQGKRLEALTLGEFRQGFDPFLAAYFNIAKAVSSRMGGEHGGTIITVVAPAANMTMAGHLGHIVGCAGTEAFTRALAAELGTQNIRVLCLRSHAIADAVQAGSYVGAIFAAKAQAMGITVEQFLGGAAQSTLTHRLPTLAQVADTIAFLASDTASAMTGTTVNMTAGAT
;
A
#
# COMPACT_ATOMS: atom_id res chain seq x y z
N MET A 1 5.54 -10.87 -16.77
CA MET A 1 6.53 -9.95 -16.15
C MET A 1 7.73 -10.68 -15.53
N GLY A 2 7.69 -12.00 -15.44
CA GLY A 2 8.87 -12.82 -15.15
C GLY A 2 9.36 -12.75 -13.70
N LEU A 3 8.44 -12.88 -12.74
CA LEU A 3 8.81 -12.86 -11.31
C LEU A 3 9.11 -14.27 -10.76
N LYS A 4 9.34 -15.24 -11.63
CA LYS A 4 9.69 -16.62 -11.25
C LYS A 4 10.96 -16.63 -10.40
N ASN A 5 10.94 -17.39 -9.31
CA ASN A 5 12.02 -17.49 -8.31
C ASN A 5 12.29 -16.20 -7.51
N LYS A 6 11.39 -15.22 -7.55
CA LYS A 6 11.45 -14.04 -6.69
C LYS A 6 10.66 -14.29 -5.40
N THR A 7 11.20 -13.83 -4.27
CA THR A 7 10.53 -13.84 -2.97
C THR A 7 9.89 -12.47 -2.73
N ALA A 8 8.57 -12.44 -2.56
CA ALA A 8 7.81 -11.23 -2.31
C ALA A 8 7.19 -11.23 -0.90
N VAL A 9 7.42 -10.19 -0.11
CA VAL A 9 6.80 -9.98 1.19
C VAL A 9 5.77 -8.86 1.09
N ILE A 10 4.52 -9.17 1.47
CA ILE A 10 3.40 -8.25 1.38
C ILE A 10 2.88 -7.90 2.78
N PHE A 11 3.23 -6.72 3.28
CA PHE A 11 2.71 -6.17 4.53
C PHE A 11 1.32 -5.58 4.31
N GLY A 12 0.40 -5.87 5.21
CA GLY A 12 -1.03 -5.63 4.99
C GLY A 12 -1.66 -6.66 4.04
N GLY A 13 -1.07 -7.86 3.93
CA GLY A 13 -1.44 -8.91 2.99
C GLY A 13 -2.87 -9.45 3.15
N SER A 14 -3.51 -9.24 4.30
CA SER A 14 -4.93 -9.57 4.55
C SER A 14 -5.92 -8.49 4.09
N GLY A 15 -5.43 -7.29 3.71
CA GLY A 15 -6.23 -6.18 3.20
C GLY A 15 -6.54 -6.30 1.72
N ALA A 16 -7.46 -5.46 1.22
CA ALA A 16 -7.90 -5.51 -0.18
C ALA A 16 -6.74 -5.33 -1.18
N ILE A 17 -5.93 -4.27 -1.01
CA ILE A 17 -4.79 -3.99 -1.89
C ILE A 17 -3.70 -5.06 -1.73
N GLY A 18 -3.33 -5.40 -0.48
CA GLY A 18 -2.30 -6.41 -0.22
C GLY A 18 -2.66 -7.78 -0.78
N SER A 19 -3.92 -8.21 -0.60
CA SER A 19 -4.43 -9.45 -1.19
C SER A 19 -4.38 -9.43 -2.73
N ALA A 20 -4.84 -8.36 -3.36
CA ALA A 20 -4.80 -8.22 -4.81
C ALA A 20 -3.36 -8.23 -5.35
N ALA A 21 -2.45 -7.49 -4.71
CA ALA A 21 -1.03 -7.48 -5.05
C ALA A 21 -0.40 -8.87 -4.92
N ALA A 22 -0.70 -9.60 -3.83
CA ALA A 22 -0.20 -10.96 -3.62
C ALA A 22 -0.66 -11.93 -4.72
N HIS A 23 -1.94 -11.87 -5.11
CA HIS A 23 -2.46 -12.66 -6.22
C HIS A 23 -1.76 -12.32 -7.55
N ALA A 24 -1.53 -11.05 -7.85
CA ALA A 24 -0.84 -10.63 -9.07
C ALA A 24 0.63 -11.09 -9.09
N LEU A 25 1.37 -10.91 -7.99
CA LEU A 25 2.76 -11.34 -7.89
C LEU A 25 2.89 -12.86 -7.97
N ALA A 26 2.00 -13.62 -7.32
CA ALA A 26 1.98 -15.07 -7.37
C ALA A 26 1.64 -15.59 -8.79
N ARG A 27 0.71 -14.92 -9.50
CA ARG A 27 0.37 -15.24 -10.91
C ARG A 27 1.57 -15.05 -11.83
N GLU A 28 2.45 -14.10 -11.56
CA GLU A 28 3.70 -13.88 -12.29
C GLU A 28 4.83 -14.82 -11.85
N GLY A 29 4.59 -15.72 -10.89
CA GLY A 29 5.50 -16.78 -10.47
C GLY A 29 6.33 -16.49 -9.23
N ALA A 30 6.07 -15.39 -8.50
CA ALA A 30 6.72 -15.12 -7.23
C ALA A 30 6.22 -16.05 -6.12
N GLU A 31 7.11 -16.43 -5.18
CA GLU A 31 6.71 -16.97 -3.88
C GLU A 31 6.32 -15.80 -2.97
N VAL A 32 5.06 -15.78 -2.52
CA VAL A 32 4.54 -14.66 -1.73
C VAL A 32 4.44 -15.01 -0.24
N TYR A 33 4.90 -14.10 0.60
CA TYR A 33 4.79 -14.12 2.04
C TYR A 33 3.86 -13.01 2.50
N LEU A 34 2.71 -13.41 3.03
CA LEU A 34 1.67 -12.47 3.48
C LEU A 34 1.87 -12.16 4.96
N ALA A 35 1.99 -10.87 5.28
CA ALA A 35 2.22 -10.34 6.62
C ALA A 35 1.08 -9.44 7.07
N ALA A 36 0.48 -9.72 8.23
CA ALA A 36 -0.49 -8.88 8.93
C ALA A 36 -0.70 -9.39 10.36
N ARG A 37 -1.56 -8.72 11.13
CA ARG A 37 -1.88 -9.10 12.52
C ARG A 37 -2.88 -10.24 12.64
N ASP A 38 -3.75 -10.42 11.65
CA ASP A 38 -4.85 -11.42 11.67
C ASP A 38 -4.47 -12.64 10.82
N HIS A 39 -4.06 -13.70 11.50
CA HIS A 39 -3.65 -14.96 10.88
C HIS A 39 -4.79 -15.61 10.07
N THR A 40 -6.01 -15.57 10.57
CA THR A 40 -7.16 -16.22 9.90
C THR A 40 -7.42 -15.57 8.54
N ARG A 41 -7.42 -14.25 8.49
CA ARG A 41 -7.57 -13.51 7.22
C ARG A 41 -6.39 -13.72 6.27
N LEU A 42 -5.17 -13.82 6.80
CA LEU A 42 -3.99 -14.13 5.99
C LEU A 42 -4.13 -15.52 5.32
N GLU A 43 -4.50 -16.55 6.09
CA GLU A 43 -4.67 -17.91 5.55
C GLU A 43 -5.79 -18.02 4.53
N GLN A 44 -6.87 -17.25 4.67
CA GLN A 44 -7.91 -17.18 3.64
C GLN A 44 -7.36 -16.66 2.29
N VAL A 45 -6.48 -15.65 2.32
CA VAL A 45 -5.82 -15.13 1.11
C VAL A 45 -4.83 -16.14 0.56
N ALA A 46 -3.95 -16.68 1.40
CA ALA A 46 -2.94 -17.67 1.01
C ALA A 46 -3.57 -18.93 0.40
N SER A 47 -4.66 -19.42 0.99
CA SER A 47 -5.39 -20.59 0.46
C SER A 47 -5.95 -20.35 -0.94
N ARG A 48 -6.48 -19.16 -1.21
CA ARG A 48 -6.95 -18.79 -2.56
C ARG A 48 -5.82 -18.72 -3.58
N ILE A 49 -4.66 -18.18 -3.19
CA ILE A 49 -3.47 -18.14 -4.05
C ILE A 49 -2.98 -19.56 -4.37
N ARG A 50 -2.89 -20.41 -3.35
CA ARG A 50 -2.48 -21.82 -3.53
C ARG A 50 -3.47 -22.61 -4.39
N ALA A 51 -4.77 -22.39 -4.20
CA ALA A 51 -5.82 -23.02 -5.03
C ALA A 51 -5.74 -22.57 -6.50
N ALA A 52 -5.24 -21.37 -6.78
CA ALA A 52 -4.96 -20.87 -8.13
C ALA A 52 -3.60 -21.34 -8.70
N GLY A 53 -2.87 -22.23 -8.00
CA GLY A 53 -1.58 -22.76 -8.43
C GLY A 53 -0.37 -21.89 -8.06
N GLY A 54 -0.56 -20.82 -7.31
CA GLY A 54 0.51 -19.95 -6.81
C GLY A 54 1.15 -20.50 -5.52
N SER A 55 2.30 -19.91 -5.14
CA SER A 55 2.98 -20.20 -3.86
C SER A 55 2.71 -19.06 -2.87
N ALA A 56 2.15 -19.41 -1.70
CA ALA A 56 1.85 -18.43 -0.66
C ALA A 56 2.05 -19.01 0.74
N ARG A 57 2.70 -18.24 1.61
CA ARG A 57 2.89 -18.49 3.04
C ARG A 57 2.42 -17.28 3.86
N THR A 58 2.19 -17.46 5.14
CA THR A 58 1.71 -16.42 6.04
C THR A 58 2.60 -16.31 7.27
N PHE A 59 2.67 -15.12 7.84
CA PHE A 59 3.26 -14.89 9.15
C PHE A 59 2.64 -13.67 9.83
N ILE A 60 2.66 -13.67 11.16
CA ILE A 60 2.17 -12.54 11.94
C ILE A 60 3.23 -11.45 11.99
N PHE A 61 2.80 -10.23 11.69
CA PHE A 61 3.65 -9.04 11.76
C PHE A 61 2.80 -7.82 12.11
N ASP A 62 3.14 -7.13 13.20
CA ASP A 62 2.60 -5.80 13.47
C ASP A 62 3.63 -4.75 13.02
N ALA A 63 3.25 -3.98 12.00
CA ALA A 63 4.14 -2.97 11.44
C ALA A 63 4.41 -1.78 12.39
N LEU A 64 3.65 -1.65 13.47
CA LEU A 64 3.87 -0.62 14.49
C LEU A 64 4.82 -1.07 15.60
N GLU A 65 5.14 -2.37 15.67
CA GLU A 65 6.00 -2.94 16.69
C GLU A 65 7.40 -3.20 16.13
N GLU A 66 8.43 -2.51 16.65
CA GLU A 66 9.81 -2.72 16.23
C GLU A 66 10.32 -4.14 16.54
N SER A 67 9.72 -4.82 17.50
CA SER A 67 10.05 -6.20 17.88
C SER A 67 9.46 -7.26 16.95
N SER A 68 8.62 -6.88 15.99
CA SER A 68 8.06 -7.81 15.00
C SER A 68 9.17 -8.42 14.15
N LEU A 69 9.20 -9.74 14.06
CA LEU A 69 10.26 -10.48 13.37
C LEU A 69 9.76 -11.02 12.03
N LEU A 70 10.63 -10.97 11.05
CA LEU A 70 10.45 -11.69 9.79
C LEU A 70 10.74 -13.18 10.01
N PRO A 71 10.07 -14.09 9.27
CA PRO A 71 10.49 -15.48 9.21
C PRO A 71 11.92 -15.59 8.67
N ASP A 72 12.52 -16.76 8.83
CA ASP A 72 13.87 -17.01 8.29
C ASP A 72 13.82 -17.07 6.77
N LEU A 73 14.03 -15.93 6.13
CA LEU A 73 14.11 -15.75 4.68
C LEU A 73 15.55 -15.45 4.29
N ALA A 74 16.13 -16.32 3.49
CA ALA A 74 17.50 -16.13 3.00
C ALA A 74 17.60 -14.84 2.14
N ARG A 75 16.53 -14.49 1.41
CA ARG A 75 16.48 -13.34 0.52
C ARG A 75 15.07 -12.81 0.34
N ILE A 76 14.94 -11.50 0.18
CA ILE A 76 13.72 -10.81 -0.20
C ILE A 76 14.00 -9.99 -1.46
N ASP A 77 13.23 -10.23 -2.53
CA ASP A 77 13.37 -9.50 -3.80
C ASP A 77 12.36 -8.36 -3.91
N ILE A 78 11.17 -8.56 -3.37
CA ILE A 78 10.04 -7.63 -3.52
C ILE A 78 9.39 -7.41 -2.17
N VAL A 79 9.18 -6.14 -1.83
CA VAL A 79 8.39 -5.74 -0.67
C VAL A 79 7.24 -4.86 -1.13
N VAL A 80 6.04 -5.19 -0.68
CA VAL A 80 4.85 -4.35 -0.86
C VAL A 80 4.34 -3.92 0.51
N ASN A 81 4.37 -2.62 0.77
CA ASN A 81 3.73 -2.03 1.94
C ASN A 81 2.31 -1.54 1.54
N ALA A 82 1.32 -2.34 1.87
CA ALA A 82 -0.11 -2.05 1.73
C ALA A 82 -0.80 -1.92 3.10
N THR A 83 -0.03 -1.59 4.16
CA THR A 83 -0.60 -1.32 5.48
C THR A 83 -1.47 -0.07 5.44
N GLY A 84 -2.56 -0.08 6.19
CA GLY A 84 -3.46 1.05 6.27
C GLY A 84 -4.02 1.21 7.68
N PHE A 85 -4.27 2.44 8.08
CA PHE A 85 -4.70 2.81 9.41
C PHE A 85 -5.90 3.75 9.35
N MET A 86 -6.77 3.66 10.34
CA MET A 86 -7.85 4.63 10.52
C MET A 86 -7.24 6.00 10.83
N HIS A 87 -7.79 7.01 10.23
CA HIS A 87 -7.36 8.40 10.42
C HIS A 87 -8.56 9.32 10.39
N ASP A 88 -8.44 10.48 11.04
CA ASP A 88 -9.49 11.47 11.03
C ASP A 88 -9.65 12.11 9.64
N GLN A 89 -10.89 12.30 9.24
CA GLN A 89 -11.25 13.02 8.03
C GLN A 89 -12.51 13.84 8.27
N GLY A 90 -12.44 15.13 7.97
CA GLY A 90 -13.57 16.06 8.03
C GLY A 90 -13.47 17.09 9.14
N LYS A 91 -12.70 16.87 10.21
CA LYS A 91 -12.54 17.86 11.29
C LYS A 91 -11.72 19.06 10.84
N ARG A 92 -12.26 20.25 11.12
CA ARG A 92 -11.55 21.51 10.93
C ARG A 92 -10.50 21.71 12.03
N LEU A 93 -9.53 22.58 11.78
CA LEU A 93 -8.41 22.85 12.69
C LEU A 93 -8.87 23.14 14.13
N GLU A 94 -9.94 23.91 14.29
CA GLU A 94 -10.45 24.35 15.59
C GLU A 94 -10.98 23.19 16.45
N ALA A 95 -11.46 22.11 15.81
CA ALA A 95 -12.02 20.92 16.46
C ALA A 95 -11.05 19.73 16.48
N LEU A 96 -9.89 19.85 15.82
CA LEU A 96 -8.92 18.76 15.68
C LEU A 96 -7.97 18.74 16.87
N THR A 97 -7.92 17.65 17.62
CA THR A 97 -6.91 17.47 18.67
C THR A 97 -5.55 17.08 18.07
N LEU A 98 -4.46 17.33 18.81
CA LEU A 98 -3.12 16.89 18.40
C LEU A 98 -3.04 15.36 18.19
N GLY A 99 -3.73 14.59 19.04
CA GLY A 99 -3.78 13.12 18.90
C GLY A 99 -4.43 12.70 17.58
N GLU A 100 -5.56 13.27 17.23
CA GLU A 100 -6.26 12.99 15.97
C GLU A 100 -5.43 13.45 14.75
N PHE A 101 -4.78 14.59 14.82
CA PHE A 101 -3.87 15.06 13.80
C PHE A 101 -2.74 14.04 13.56
N ARG A 102 -2.12 13.54 14.63
CA ARG A 102 -1.04 12.54 14.57
C ARG A 102 -1.49 11.20 14.00
N GLN A 103 -2.74 10.78 14.23
CA GLN A 103 -3.29 9.57 13.62
C GLN A 103 -3.24 9.57 12.09
N GLY A 104 -3.24 10.76 11.47
CA GLY A 104 -3.15 10.90 10.03
C GLY A 104 -1.77 10.58 9.43
N PHE A 105 -0.70 10.55 10.22
CA PHE A 105 0.67 10.34 9.71
C PHE A 105 1.55 9.44 10.57
N ASP A 106 1.53 9.53 11.91
CA ASP A 106 2.41 8.75 12.78
C ASP A 106 2.39 7.25 12.46
N PRO A 107 1.24 6.54 12.43
CA PRO A 107 1.23 5.10 12.20
C PRO A 107 1.67 4.72 10.78
N PHE A 108 1.42 5.58 9.79
CA PHE A 108 1.83 5.32 8.41
C PHE A 108 3.34 5.40 8.24
N LEU A 109 3.96 6.45 8.80
CA LEU A 109 5.41 6.66 8.71
C LEU A 109 6.16 5.66 9.60
N ALA A 110 5.68 5.39 10.81
CA ALA A 110 6.25 4.38 11.69
C ALA A 110 6.21 2.99 11.04
N ALA A 111 5.08 2.58 10.49
CA ALA A 111 4.96 1.30 9.81
C ALA A 111 5.92 1.21 8.61
N TYR A 112 6.02 2.27 7.79
CA TYR A 112 6.93 2.27 6.66
C TYR A 112 8.39 2.17 7.08
N PHE A 113 8.79 2.92 8.13
CA PHE A 113 10.13 2.85 8.70
C PHE A 113 10.45 1.45 9.24
N ASN A 114 9.57 0.87 10.07
CA ASN A 114 9.78 -0.45 10.68
C ASN A 114 9.87 -1.55 9.60
N ILE A 115 9.01 -1.51 8.59
CA ILE A 115 9.06 -2.44 7.47
C ILE A 115 10.40 -2.30 6.73
N ALA A 116 10.79 -1.09 6.34
CA ALA A 116 12.04 -0.86 5.62
C ALA A 116 13.25 -1.35 6.42
N LYS A 117 13.30 -1.04 7.71
CA LYS A 117 14.36 -1.50 8.64
C LYS A 117 14.41 -3.02 8.74
N ALA A 118 13.25 -3.68 8.85
CA ALA A 118 13.18 -5.13 8.99
C ALA A 118 13.66 -5.87 7.72
N VAL A 119 13.40 -5.34 6.52
CA VAL A 119 13.68 -6.04 5.26
C VAL A 119 15.03 -5.70 4.65
N SER A 120 15.58 -4.50 4.87
CA SER A 120 16.74 -3.96 4.14
C SER A 120 17.97 -4.86 4.18
N SER A 121 18.25 -5.51 5.31
CA SER A 121 19.41 -6.41 5.46
C SER A 121 19.30 -7.73 4.68
N ARG A 122 18.12 -8.04 4.14
CA ARG A 122 17.84 -9.27 3.37
C ARG A 122 17.55 -8.99 1.89
N MET A 123 17.78 -7.75 1.46
CA MET A 123 17.52 -7.28 0.10
C MET A 123 18.81 -6.78 -0.57
N GLY A 124 18.78 -6.64 -1.87
CA GLY A 124 19.84 -5.94 -2.64
C GLY A 124 20.99 -6.81 -3.07
N GLY A 125 22.20 -6.20 -3.18
CA GLY A 125 23.38 -6.85 -3.72
C GLY A 125 23.24 -7.19 -5.21
N GLU A 126 23.81 -8.31 -5.64
CA GLU A 126 23.76 -8.75 -7.05
C GLU A 126 22.33 -9.03 -7.55
N HIS A 127 21.43 -9.39 -6.65
CA HIS A 127 20.05 -9.75 -7.00
C HIS A 127 19.10 -8.55 -7.07
N GLY A 128 19.54 -7.40 -6.57
CA GLY A 128 18.70 -6.22 -6.46
C GLY A 128 17.54 -6.40 -5.46
N GLY A 129 16.63 -5.43 -5.46
CA GLY A 129 15.41 -5.48 -4.66
C GLY A 129 14.46 -4.34 -5.01
N THR A 130 13.19 -4.49 -4.68
CA THR A 130 12.20 -3.42 -4.89
C THR A 130 11.28 -3.30 -3.69
N ILE A 131 11.17 -2.08 -3.15
CA ILE A 131 10.20 -1.72 -2.11
C ILE A 131 9.13 -0.82 -2.75
N ILE A 132 7.87 -1.20 -2.63
CA ILE A 132 6.72 -0.46 -3.17
C ILE A 132 5.77 -0.15 -2.02
N THR A 133 5.49 1.14 -1.80
CA THR A 133 4.48 1.58 -0.83
C THR A 133 3.28 2.17 -1.54
N VAL A 134 2.07 1.79 -1.12
CA VAL A 134 0.83 2.34 -1.68
C VAL A 134 0.34 3.49 -0.79
N VAL A 135 -0.01 4.62 -1.41
CA VAL A 135 -0.47 5.83 -0.73
C VAL A 135 -1.72 6.40 -1.41
N ALA A 136 -2.56 7.09 -0.65
CA ALA A 136 -3.68 7.85 -1.20
C ALA A 136 -3.20 9.16 -1.88
N PRO A 137 -4.01 9.79 -2.74
CA PRO A 137 -3.59 10.96 -3.52
C PRO A 137 -3.51 12.26 -2.72
N ALA A 138 -3.70 12.19 -1.39
CA ALA A 138 -3.88 13.38 -0.56
C ALA A 138 -2.66 14.32 -0.47
N ALA A 139 -1.45 13.86 -0.82
CA ALA A 139 -0.26 14.70 -0.78
C ALA A 139 -0.39 16.01 -1.61
N ASN A 140 -1.18 15.99 -2.67
CA ASN A 140 -1.40 17.13 -3.56
C ASN A 140 -2.78 17.81 -3.36
N MET A 141 -3.58 17.34 -2.39
CA MET A 141 -4.92 17.88 -2.15
C MET A 141 -4.86 19.17 -1.35
N THR A 142 -5.75 20.11 -1.69
CA THR A 142 -6.00 21.34 -0.94
C THR A 142 -7.40 21.27 -0.32
N MET A 143 -7.63 20.26 0.51
CA MET A 143 -8.96 19.98 1.07
C MET A 143 -8.96 20.20 2.58
N ALA A 144 -9.87 21.05 3.05
CA ALA A 144 -10.06 21.26 4.47
C ALA A 144 -10.56 20.00 5.19
N GLY A 145 -10.17 19.83 6.46
CA GLY A 145 -10.54 18.65 7.26
C GLY A 145 -9.70 17.41 6.98
N HIS A 146 -8.52 17.54 6.36
CA HIS A 146 -7.64 16.43 6.01
C HIS A 146 -6.18 16.68 6.39
N LEU A 147 -5.93 17.54 7.39
CA LEU A 147 -4.58 18.01 7.74
C LEU A 147 -3.61 16.85 7.99
N GLY A 148 -3.94 15.94 8.90
CA GLY A 148 -3.07 14.81 9.24
C GLY A 148 -2.89 13.86 8.06
N HIS A 149 -3.96 13.55 7.34
CA HIS A 149 -3.91 12.64 6.18
C HIS A 149 -3.05 13.20 5.03
N ILE A 150 -3.17 14.50 4.74
CA ILE A 150 -2.33 15.18 3.73
C ILE A 150 -0.86 15.10 4.13
N VAL A 151 -0.53 15.41 5.40
CA VAL A 151 0.83 15.32 5.93
C VAL A 151 1.37 13.89 5.84
N GLY A 152 0.56 12.89 6.19
CA GLY A 152 0.93 11.48 6.10
C GLY A 152 1.24 11.02 4.68
N CYS A 153 0.39 11.39 3.71
CA CYS A 153 0.62 11.06 2.32
C CYS A 153 1.87 11.77 1.76
N ALA A 154 2.03 13.07 2.02
CA ALA A 154 3.21 13.83 1.61
C ALA A 154 4.49 13.30 2.28
N GLY A 155 4.41 12.97 3.56
CA GLY A 155 5.51 12.35 4.32
C GLY A 155 5.91 10.99 3.75
N THR A 156 4.95 10.14 3.37
CA THR A 156 5.21 8.83 2.73
C THR A 156 5.95 8.99 1.39
N GLU A 157 5.55 9.95 0.57
CA GLU A 157 6.24 10.23 -0.70
C GLU A 157 7.65 10.82 -0.48
N ALA A 158 7.81 11.70 0.50
CA ALA A 158 9.12 12.24 0.87
C ALA A 158 10.03 11.13 1.42
N PHE A 159 9.50 10.26 2.29
CA PHE A 159 10.22 9.12 2.85
C PHE A 159 10.65 8.13 1.75
N THR A 160 9.81 7.88 0.75
CA THR A 160 10.17 7.06 -0.43
C THR A 160 11.41 7.60 -1.14
N ARG A 161 11.49 8.91 -1.37
CA ARG A 161 12.68 9.53 -2.01
C ARG A 161 13.92 9.42 -1.15
N ALA A 162 13.80 9.70 0.14
CA ALA A 162 14.91 9.60 1.09
C ALA A 162 15.41 8.14 1.19
N LEU A 163 14.52 7.18 1.34
CA LEU A 163 14.86 5.76 1.43
C LEU A 163 15.50 5.24 0.12
N ALA A 164 15.08 5.75 -1.04
CA ALA A 164 15.71 5.42 -2.31
C ALA A 164 17.17 5.89 -2.39
N ALA A 165 17.47 7.04 -1.80
CA ALA A 165 18.86 7.53 -1.71
C ALA A 165 19.70 6.68 -0.74
N GLU A 166 19.13 6.24 0.38
CA GLU A 166 19.78 5.38 1.37
C GLU A 166 20.12 3.98 0.79
N LEU A 167 19.18 3.38 0.06
CA LEU A 167 19.26 1.99 -0.36
C LEU A 167 19.73 1.80 -1.81
N GLY A 168 19.83 2.86 -2.60
CA GLY A 168 20.18 2.79 -4.02
C GLY A 168 21.56 2.18 -4.28
N THR A 169 22.56 2.47 -3.44
CA THR A 169 23.91 1.88 -3.53
C THR A 169 23.92 0.38 -3.24
N GLN A 170 22.88 -0.15 -2.62
CA GLN A 170 22.67 -1.57 -2.38
C GLN A 170 21.86 -2.24 -3.49
N ASN A 171 21.60 -1.56 -4.60
CA ASN A 171 20.78 -2.05 -5.71
C ASN A 171 19.31 -2.29 -5.31
N ILE A 172 18.76 -1.48 -4.39
CA ILE A 172 17.37 -1.56 -3.97
C ILE A 172 16.62 -0.35 -4.53
N ARG A 173 15.58 -0.59 -5.31
CA ARG A 173 14.64 0.42 -5.81
C ARG A 173 13.55 0.68 -4.78
N VAL A 174 13.19 1.93 -4.59
CA VAL A 174 12.11 2.31 -3.68
C VAL A 174 11.11 3.18 -4.44
N LEU A 175 9.85 2.77 -4.42
CA LEU A 175 8.78 3.36 -5.20
C LEU A 175 7.54 3.63 -4.34
N CYS A 176 6.84 4.70 -4.63
CA CYS A 176 5.52 4.97 -4.09
C CYS A 176 4.48 4.84 -5.22
N LEU A 177 3.39 4.12 -4.97
CA LEU A 177 2.24 4.04 -5.86
C LEU A 177 1.10 4.88 -5.27
N ARG A 178 0.83 6.02 -5.88
CA ARG A 178 -0.27 6.90 -5.48
C ARG A 178 -1.54 6.47 -6.20
N SER A 179 -2.51 5.93 -5.47
CA SER A 179 -3.81 5.50 -6.01
C SER A 179 -4.94 6.38 -5.52
N HIS A 180 -5.89 6.69 -6.40
CA HIS A 180 -7.18 7.26 -5.99
C HIS A 180 -8.00 6.25 -5.17
N ALA A 181 -9.20 6.63 -4.71
CA ALA A 181 -10.18 5.68 -4.22
C ALA A 181 -10.33 4.54 -5.23
N ILE A 182 -10.37 3.31 -4.75
CA ILE A 182 -10.42 2.12 -5.60
C ILE A 182 -11.86 1.63 -5.64
N ALA A 183 -12.41 1.48 -6.84
CA ALA A 183 -13.83 1.27 -7.08
C ALA A 183 -14.41 0.05 -6.33
N ASP A 184 -13.68 -1.05 -6.32
CA ASP A 184 -14.08 -2.35 -5.77
C ASP A 184 -13.44 -2.69 -4.41
N ALA A 185 -12.68 -1.75 -3.81
CA ALA A 185 -12.00 -2.01 -2.54
C ALA A 185 -12.96 -2.20 -1.37
N VAL A 186 -14.10 -1.50 -1.37
CA VAL A 186 -15.12 -1.61 -0.31
C VAL A 186 -15.72 -3.01 -0.30
N GLN A 187 -16.10 -3.55 -1.48
CA GLN A 187 -16.65 -4.89 -1.63
C GLN A 187 -15.61 -5.97 -1.26
N ALA A 188 -14.32 -5.67 -1.45
CA ALA A 188 -13.22 -6.54 -1.05
C ALA A 188 -12.86 -6.44 0.45
N GLY A 189 -13.67 -5.75 1.26
CA GLY A 189 -13.49 -5.65 2.71
C GLY A 189 -12.35 -4.73 3.14
N SER A 190 -12.04 -3.69 2.36
CA SER A 190 -11.06 -2.67 2.73
C SER A 190 -11.54 -1.86 3.95
N TYR A 191 -10.59 -1.51 4.85
CA TYR A 191 -10.87 -0.64 5.99
C TYR A 191 -11.40 0.74 5.57
N VAL A 192 -11.09 1.21 4.37
CA VAL A 192 -11.61 2.49 3.84
C VAL A 192 -13.12 2.51 3.67
N GLY A 193 -13.77 1.33 3.66
CA GLY A 193 -15.23 1.24 3.61
C GLY A 193 -15.90 1.97 4.78
N ALA A 194 -15.35 1.85 5.99
CA ALA A 194 -15.86 2.58 7.16
C ALA A 194 -15.67 4.11 7.02
N ILE A 195 -14.55 4.54 6.44
CA ILE A 195 -14.25 5.96 6.18
C ILE A 195 -15.22 6.51 5.14
N PHE A 196 -15.43 5.79 4.04
CA PHE A 196 -16.36 6.21 2.98
C PHE A 196 -17.81 6.22 3.46
N ALA A 197 -18.22 5.23 4.29
CA ALA A 197 -19.53 5.20 4.89
C ALA A 197 -19.79 6.42 5.79
N ALA A 198 -18.83 6.77 6.66
CA ALA A 198 -18.95 7.95 7.52
C ALA A 198 -19.04 9.25 6.70
N LYS A 199 -18.24 9.39 5.63
CA LYS A 199 -18.31 10.55 4.73
C LYS A 199 -19.63 10.64 3.98
N ALA A 200 -20.09 9.54 3.40
CA ALA A 200 -21.34 9.49 2.68
C ALA A 200 -22.51 9.84 3.60
N GLN A 201 -22.52 9.31 4.83
CA GLN A 201 -23.53 9.63 5.84
C GLN A 201 -23.51 11.13 6.20
N ALA A 202 -22.33 11.72 6.40
CA ALA A 202 -22.21 13.15 6.70
C ALA A 202 -22.69 14.05 5.55
N MET A 203 -22.66 13.56 4.32
CA MET A 203 -23.15 14.25 3.11
C MET A 203 -24.62 13.91 2.79
N GLY A 204 -25.27 12.99 3.51
CA GLY A 204 -26.63 12.55 3.23
C GLY A 204 -26.77 11.74 1.93
N ILE A 205 -25.72 11.06 1.50
CA ILE A 205 -25.66 10.27 0.25
C ILE A 205 -25.27 8.83 0.51
N THR A 206 -25.37 7.96 -0.48
CA THR A 206 -24.87 6.57 -0.40
C THR A 206 -23.37 6.50 -0.68
N VAL A 207 -22.70 5.40 -0.26
CA VAL A 207 -21.29 5.14 -0.59
C VAL A 207 -21.09 5.06 -2.11
N GLU A 208 -22.04 4.50 -2.84
CA GLU A 208 -22.01 4.43 -4.30
C GLU A 208 -22.05 5.83 -4.93
N GLN A 209 -22.92 6.71 -4.46
CA GLN A 209 -22.97 8.10 -4.90
C GLN A 209 -21.69 8.86 -4.56
N PHE A 210 -21.10 8.60 -3.37
CA PHE A 210 -19.81 9.17 -2.99
C PHE A 210 -18.69 8.74 -3.94
N LEU A 211 -18.59 7.44 -4.24
CA LEU A 211 -17.60 6.92 -5.20
C LEU A 211 -17.87 7.40 -6.63
N GLY A 212 -19.14 7.52 -7.02
CA GLY A 212 -19.53 8.11 -8.31
C GLY A 212 -19.07 9.56 -8.44
N GLY A 213 -19.25 10.37 -7.40
CA GLY A 213 -18.74 11.76 -7.34
C GLY A 213 -17.20 11.81 -7.41
N ALA A 214 -16.52 10.91 -6.70
CA ALA A 214 -15.07 10.79 -6.78
C ALA A 214 -14.60 10.40 -8.19
N ALA A 215 -15.31 9.51 -8.88
CA ALA A 215 -15.01 9.18 -10.28
C ALA A 215 -15.17 10.40 -11.21
N GLN A 216 -16.25 11.16 -11.06
CA GLN A 216 -16.48 12.36 -11.86
C GLN A 216 -15.42 13.45 -11.67
N SER A 217 -14.73 13.48 -10.52
CA SER A 217 -13.63 14.43 -10.25
C SER A 217 -12.32 14.06 -10.94
N THR A 218 -12.22 12.89 -11.58
CA THR A 218 -11.04 12.48 -12.34
C THR A 218 -11.16 12.85 -13.82
N LEU A 219 -10.03 13.03 -14.51
CA LEU A 219 -10.04 13.37 -15.96
C LEU A 219 -10.67 12.27 -16.83
N THR A 220 -10.58 11.02 -16.41
CA THR A 220 -11.13 9.89 -17.18
C THR A 220 -12.52 9.46 -16.69
N HIS A 221 -13.08 10.16 -15.70
CA HIS A 221 -14.36 9.85 -15.05
C HIS A 221 -14.48 8.40 -14.56
N ARG A 222 -13.35 7.83 -14.12
CA ARG A 222 -13.25 6.47 -13.59
C ARG A 222 -12.31 6.41 -12.42
N LEU A 223 -12.61 5.52 -11.47
CA LEU A 223 -11.70 5.16 -10.40
C LEU A 223 -10.87 3.92 -10.81
N PRO A 224 -9.63 3.79 -10.32
CA PRO A 224 -8.87 2.55 -10.50
C PRO A 224 -9.57 1.37 -9.82
N THR A 225 -9.30 0.16 -10.31
CA THR A 225 -9.74 -1.10 -9.69
C THR A 225 -8.59 -1.75 -8.94
N LEU A 226 -8.89 -2.70 -8.03
CA LEU A 226 -7.89 -3.50 -7.34
C LEU A 226 -6.99 -4.26 -8.32
N ALA A 227 -7.56 -4.77 -9.41
CA ALA A 227 -6.79 -5.45 -10.46
C ALA A 227 -5.76 -4.52 -11.11
N GLN A 228 -6.15 -3.30 -11.47
CA GLN A 228 -5.23 -2.33 -12.06
C GLN A 228 -4.11 -1.91 -11.11
N VAL A 229 -4.43 -1.72 -9.82
CA VAL A 229 -3.43 -1.43 -8.78
C VAL A 229 -2.46 -2.60 -8.63
N ALA A 230 -2.97 -3.83 -8.57
CA ALA A 230 -2.18 -5.04 -8.42
C ALA A 230 -1.27 -5.31 -9.64
N ASP A 231 -1.78 -5.13 -10.85
CA ASP A 231 -1.00 -5.28 -12.08
C ASP A 231 0.11 -4.22 -12.18
N THR A 232 -0.15 -3.00 -11.73
CA THR A 232 0.86 -1.94 -11.65
C THR A 232 1.93 -2.29 -10.61
N ILE A 233 1.56 -2.84 -9.44
CA ILE A 233 2.53 -3.32 -8.45
C ILE A 233 3.41 -4.42 -9.06
N ALA A 234 2.84 -5.38 -9.77
CA ALA A 234 3.61 -6.43 -10.43
C ALA A 234 4.56 -5.88 -11.51
N PHE A 235 4.13 -4.90 -12.30
CA PHE A 235 4.99 -4.18 -13.24
C PHE A 235 6.16 -3.48 -12.54
N LEU A 236 5.87 -2.71 -11.48
CA LEU A 236 6.90 -1.99 -10.73
C LEU A 236 7.91 -2.92 -10.05
N ALA A 237 7.46 -4.12 -9.63
CA ALA A 237 8.31 -5.15 -9.05
C ALA A 237 9.22 -5.83 -10.08
N SER A 238 8.89 -5.77 -11.36
CA SER A 238 9.60 -6.46 -12.45
C SER A 238 10.84 -5.69 -12.92
N ASP A 239 11.71 -6.39 -13.64
CA ASP A 239 12.90 -5.81 -14.28
C ASP A 239 12.54 -4.80 -15.39
N THR A 240 11.31 -4.86 -15.93
CA THR A 240 10.80 -3.89 -16.91
C THR A 240 10.75 -2.47 -16.33
N ALA A 241 10.61 -2.34 -15.01
CA ALA A 241 10.62 -1.06 -14.30
C ALA A 241 12.00 -0.72 -13.68
N SER A 242 13.09 -1.39 -14.08
CA SER A 242 14.41 -1.29 -13.44
C SER A 242 15.00 0.13 -13.37
N ALA A 243 14.64 1.01 -14.30
CA ALA A 243 15.06 2.41 -14.29
C ALA A 243 14.27 3.31 -13.33
N MET A 244 13.23 2.78 -12.65
CA MET A 244 12.35 3.55 -11.78
C MET A 244 12.75 3.36 -10.32
N THR A 245 13.14 4.44 -9.66
CA THR A 245 13.38 4.51 -8.20
C THR A 245 13.21 5.94 -7.69
N GLY A 246 12.96 6.13 -6.40
CA GLY A 246 12.81 7.44 -5.77
C GLY A 246 11.65 8.28 -6.30
N THR A 247 10.65 7.65 -6.90
CA THR A 247 9.54 8.34 -7.56
C THR A 247 8.18 7.87 -7.08
N THR A 248 7.18 8.72 -7.28
CA THR A 248 5.76 8.40 -7.08
C THR A 248 5.10 8.13 -8.43
N VAL A 249 4.60 6.91 -8.61
CA VAL A 249 3.82 6.51 -9.78
C VAL A 249 2.37 6.88 -9.54
N ASN A 250 1.78 7.64 -10.45
CA ASN A 250 0.45 8.21 -10.28
C ASN A 250 -0.63 7.35 -10.96
N MET A 251 -1.56 6.82 -10.16
CA MET A 251 -2.75 6.07 -10.58
C MET A 251 -4.03 6.78 -10.12
N THR A 252 -4.13 8.09 -10.30
CA THR A 252 -5.29 8.87 -9.85
C THR A 252 -6.32 9.11 -10.94
N ALA A 253 -6.12 8.53 -12.13
CA ALA A 253 -6.96 8.81 -13.32
C ALA A 253 -7.05 10.32 -13.64
N GLY A 254 -6.00 11.07 -13.29
CA GLY A 254 -5.91 12.52 -13.52
C GLY A 254 -6.51 13.38 -12.42
N ALA A 255 -6.92 12.82 -11.27
CA ALA A 255 -7.23 13.65 -10.09
C ALA A 255 -5.93 14.31 -9.57
N THR A 256 -6.01 15.61 -9.28
CA THR A 256 -4.92 16.45 -8.75
C THR A 256 -5.17 16.79 -7.29
#